data_5a1e8866015ed7d0364ee506a4fbcb66
#
_entry.id   5a1e8866015ed7d0364ee506a4fbcb66
#
_cell.length_a   1.000
_cell.length_b   1.000
_cell.length_c   1.000
_cell.angle_alpha   90.00
_cell.angle_beta   90.00
_cell.angle_gamma   90.00
#
_symmetry.space_group_name_H-M   'P 1'
#
loop_
_entity.id
_entity.type
_entity.pdbx_description
1 polymer ?
#
loop_
_entity_poly.entity_id
_entity_poly.type
_entity_poly.pdbx_seq_one_letter_code
_entity_poly.pdbx_strand_id
1 'polypeptide(L)'
;MTTVPKTAPPTAPKPAAELSAAEARRIALRAQGFLGAPDRRAGVRGVLRHLGQVQLDTISVLARSHELIPYARLGAVGRTTVEEAYWSDGHAFEYWSHAACVLPVEEWPLFAFRRRAYRDRPQWHHDLSDGSYAKVIDQLRAEGPRTATELGGAKNKGEWWDWSDTKIAVERALMYGEVVVTERRGWKRVYDLAERAIPEPLRHDSFDDTECVRRLVRQAGEALGVGTRADIADYHRLRAEQFDAVVADSGLVPVTVAGWGKPAWADPAALATEPRGRHRTTLLSPFDSLIWERARTERIFGFTHRLEAYVPKPKRVHGYFAMPVLAGGRLVGRVDPAREGRTLVAKQVSLEGPKAVPAVAQALREAAEWVGCDTVRVERLDPPELTPLLLKALDA
;
A
#
# COMPACT_ATOMS: atom_id res chain seq x y z
N MET A 1 43.18 -25.80 9.30
CA MET A 1 41.75 -25.41 9.42
C MET A 1 41.61 -24.50 10.60
N THR A 2 41.61 -23.20 10.39
CA THR A 2 41.51 -22.19 11.46
C THR A 2 40.04 -21.85 11.63
N THR A 3 39.47 -22.22 12.75
CA THR A 3 38.09 -21.91 13.11
C THR A 3 37.96 -20.40 13.40
N VAL A 4 37.21 -19.70 12.57
CA VAL A 4 36.82 -18.31 12.83
C VAL A 4 35.85 -18.30 14.02
N PRO A 5 36.10 -17.50 15.05
CA PRO A 5 35.18 -17.41 16.19
C PRO A 5 33.86 -16.80 15.76
N LYS A 6 32.75 -17.49 16.03
CA LYS A 6 31.39 -16.92 15.93
C LYS A 6 31.30 -15.73 16.89
N THR A 7 31.29 -14.53 16.37
CA THR A 7 30.94 -13.34 17.15
C THR A 7 29.52 -13.51 17.72
N ALA A 8 29.38 -13.34 19.02
CA ALA A 8 28.07 -13.32 19.68
C ALA A 8 27.16 -12.25 19.02
N PRO A 9 25.87 -12.51 18.87
CA PRO A 9 24.95 -11.49 18.33
C PRO A 9 25.00 -10.25 19.23
N PRO A 10 24.97 -9.04 18.64
CA PRO A 10 24.98 -7.81 19.41
C PRO A 10 23.81 -7.81 20.41
N THR A 11 24.10 -7.46 21.64
CA THR A 11 23.09 -7.31 22.70
C THR A 11 22.03 -6.33 22.24
N ALA A 12 20.76 -6.73 22.29
CA ALA A 12 19.65 -5.85 21.92
C ALA A 12 19.71 -4.54 22.72
N PRO A 13 19.56 -3.37 22.08
CA PRO A 13 19.60 -2.09 22.77
C PRO A 13 18.51 -2.03 23.85
N LYS A 14 18.80 -1.34 24.97
CA LYS A 14 17.81 -1.14 26.03
C LYS A 14 16.57 -0.43 25.47
N PRO A 15 15.35 -0.95 25.69
CA PRO A 15 14.14 -0.32 25.17
C PRO A 15 13.93 1.07 25.79
N ALA A 16 13.55 2.03 24.95
CA ALA A 16 13.24 3.40 25.35
C ALA A 16 11.85 3.50 26.02
N ALA A 17 10.94 2.58 25.71
CA ALA A 17 9.60 2.50 26.29
C ALA A 17 9.07 1.07 26.29
N GLU A 18 8.17 0.81 27.23
CA GLU A 18 7.34 -0.39 27.27
C GLU A 18 5.90 0.00 26.95
N LEU A 19 5.31 -0.65 25.95
CA LEU A 19 3.97 -0.37 25.46
C LEU A 19 3.05 -1.55 25.74
N SER A 20 1.84 -1.28 26.17
CA SER A 20 0.76 -2.27 26.11
C SER A 20 0.34 -2.53 24.66
N ALA A 21 -0.27 -3.68 24.38
CA ALA A 21 -0.84 -3.97 23.06
C ALA A 21 -1.91 -2.95 22.63
N ALA A 22 -2.63 -2.36 23.59
CA ALA A 22 -3.64 -1.32 23.31
C ALA A 22 -3.00 0.01 22.90
N GLU A 23 -1.90 0.41 23.53
CA GLU A 23 -1.15 1.60 23.15
C GLU A 23 -0.51 1.43 21.77
N ALA A 24 0.18 0.31 21.54
CA ALA A 24 0.76 0.01 20.23
C ALA A 24 -0.28 0.06 19.10
N ARG A 25 -1.49 -0.47 19.35
CA ARG A 25 -2.59 -0.38 18.38
C ARG A 25 -3.05 1.05 18.14
N ARG A 26 -3.19 1.88 19.19
CA ARG A 26 -3.57 3.30 19.03
C ARG A 26 -2.50 4.09 18.30
N ILE A 27 -1.21 3.84 18.59
CA ILE A 27 -0.08 4.44 17.87
C ILE A 27 -0.16 4.07 16.39
N ALA A 28 -0.33 2.80 16.06
CA ALA A 28 -0.44 2.34 14.68
C ALA A 28 -1.65 2.96 13.94
N LEU A 29 -2.81 3.03 14.59
CA LEU A 29 -4.00 3.66 14.01
C LEU A 29 -3.80 5.16 13.75
N ARG A 30 -3.15 5.87 14.65
CA ARG A 30 -2.83 7.29 14.47
C ARG A 30 -1.83 7.50 13.34
N ALA A 31 -0.74 6.74 13.35
CA ALA A 31 0.29 6.78 12.31
C ALA A 31 -0.25 6.43 10.93
N GLN A 32 -1.30 5.65 10.85
CA GLN A 32 -1.97 5.28 9.60
C GLN A 32 -3.18 6.17 9.24
N GLY A 33 -3.44 7.25 10.02
CA GLY A 33 -4.50 8.22 9.74
C GLY A 33 -5.92 7.77 10.08
N PHE A 34 -6.08 6.78 10.99
CA PHE A 34 -7.39 6.25 11.41
C PHE A 34 -7.82 6.68 12.82
N LEU A 35 -7.00 7.46 13.50
CA LEU A 35 -7.29 8.01 14.82
C LEU A 35 -7.05 9.53 14.82
N GLY A 36 -8.07 10.29 15.14
CA GLY A 36 -8.06 11.75 15.09
C GLY A 36 -8.85 12.30 13.89
N ALA A 37 -8.81 13.61 13.71
CA ALA A 37 -9.45 14.26 12.57
C ALA A 37 -8.60 14.06 11.31
N PRO A 38 -9.22 13.69 10.16
CA PRO A 38 -8.49 13.63 8.91
C PRO A 38 -8.08 15.04 8.46
N ASP A 39 -6.85 15.17 7.97
CA ASP A 39 -6.42 16.41 7.31
C ASP A 39 -7.01 16.50 5.90
N ARG A 40 -8.23 17.04 5.84
CA ARG A 40 -8.95 17.20 4.57
C ARG A 40 -8.35 18.31 3.69
N ARG A 41 -7.56 19.25 4.26
CA ARG A 41 -6.89 20.30 3.49
C ARG A 41 -5.72 19.73 2.71
N ALA A 42 -4.94 18.87 3.33
CA ALA A 42 -3.87 18.16 2.64
C ALA A 42 -4.42 17.14 1.61
N GLY A 43 -5.67 16.66 1.82
CA GLY A 43 -6.39 15.83 0.86
C GLY A 43 -5.66 14.54 0.51
N VAL A 44 -5.87 14.06 -0.72
CA VAL A 44 -5.27 12.80 -1.23
C VAL A 44 -3.74 12.87 -1.25
N ARG A 45 -3.17 14.01 -1.65
CA ARG A 45 -1.71 14.23 -1.63
C ARG A 45 -1.15 14.17 -0.22
N GLY A 46 -1.89 14.70 0.77
CA GLY A 46 -1.53 14.58 2.18
C GLY A 46 -1.51 13.14 2.66
N VAL A 47 -2.50 12.32 2.28
CA VAL A 47 -2.51 10.88 2.57
C VAL A 47 -1.30 10.19 1.93
N LEU A 48 -0.99 10.49 0.67
CA LEU A 48 0.15 9.90 -0.01
C LEU A 48 1.48 10.25 0.69
N ARG A 49 1.71 11.53 1.01
CA ARG A 49 2.92 11.96 1.72
C ARG A 49 3.03 11.36 3.12
N HIS A 50 1.91 11.27 3.83
CA HIS A 50 1.87 10.71 5.17
C HIS A 50 2.20 9.22 5.20
N LEU A 51 1.74 8.46 4.21
CA LEU A 51 2.04 7.04 4.07
C LEU A 51 3.36 6.76 3.33
N GLY A 52 3.87 7.72 2.55
CA GLY A 52 5.04 7.56 1.68
C GLY A 52 4.78 6.70 0.46
N GLN A 53 3.68 5.95 0.42
CA GLN A 53 3.30 5.10 -0.71
C GLN A 53 1.84 4.67 -0.66
N VAL A 54 1.27 4.41 -1.84
CA VAL A 54 -0.06 3.82 -2.02
C VAL A 54 0.02 2.72 -3.06
N GLN A 55 -0.34 1.49 -2.67
CA GLN A 55 -0.26 0.35 -3.57
C GLN A 55 -1.29 0.44 -4.71
N LEU A 56 -0.82 0.16 -5.91
CA LEU A 56 -1.62 0.00 -7.12
C LEU A 56 -1.97 -1.47 -7.32
N ASP A 57 -3.22 -1.75 -7.66
CA ASP A 57 -3.67 -3.08 -8.05
C ASP A 57 -4.71 -3.03 -9.17
N THR A 58 -4.77 -4.08 -9.98
CA THR A 58 -5.72 -4.20 -11.08
C THR A 58 -7.12 -4.62 -10.64
N ILE A 59 -7.24 -5.25 -9.46
CA ILE A 59 -8.53 -5.66 -8.91
C ILE A 59 -9.36 -4.41 -8.61
N SER A 60 -10.55 -4.35 -9.21
CA SER A 60 -11.50 -3.26 -9.06
C SER A 60 -12.87 -3.85 -8.75
N VAL A 61 -13.23 -3.90 -7.48
CA VAL A 61 -14.52 -4.45 -7.02
C VAL A 61 -15.52 -3.33 -6.73
N LEU A 62 -15.24 -2.46 -5.77
CA LEU A 62 -15.95 -1.18 -5.59
C LEU A 62 -15.20 -0.06 -6.30
N ALA A 63 -13.91 0.00 -6.05
CA ALA A 63 -12.93 0.90 -6.63
C ALA A 63 -11.55 0.20 -6.60
N ARG A 64 -10.52 0.82 -7.16
CA ARG A 64 -9.15 0.29 -7.08
C ARG A 64 -8.49 0.65 -5.75
N SER A 65 -7.41 -0.06 -5.40
CA SER A 65 -6.69 0.15 -4.14
C SER A 65 -6.28 1.61 -3.90
N HIS A 66 -5.78 2.30 -4.93
CA HIS A 66 -5.35 3.69 -4.83
C HIS A 66 -6.50 4.70 -4.62
N GLU A 67 -7.75 4.30 -4.89
CA GLU A 67 -8.97 5.06 -4.58
C GLU A 67 -9.49 4.69 -3.19
N LEU A 68 -9.45 3.41 -2.82
CA LEU A 68 -9.91 2.89 -1.52
C LEU A 68 -9.07 3.38 -0.34
N ILE A 69 -7.75 3.56 -0.53
CA ILE A 69 -6.84 3.98 0.56
C ILE A 69 -7.13 5.42 1.01
N PRO A 70 -7.23 6.45 0.14
CA PRO A 70 -7.66 7.78 0.56
C PRO A 70 -9.13 7.81 1.02
N TYR A 71 -10.05 7.06 0.38
CA TYR A 71 -11.43 6.92 0.86
C TYR A 71 -11.48 6.47 2.32
N ALA A 72 -10.73 5.44 2.68
CA ALA A 72 -10.75 4.90 4.04
C ALA A 72 -10.35 5.95 5.10
N ARG A 73 -9.52 6.93 4.74
CA ARG A 73 -9.05 7.99 5.65
C ARG A 73 -9.88 9.27 5.59
N LEU A 74 -10.21 9.72 4.39
CA LEU A 74 -10.84 11.02 4.16
C LEU A 74 -12.38 10.94 4.06
N GLY A 75 -12.94 9.76 3.80
CA GLY A 75 -14.34 9.57 3.40
C GLY A 75 -14.52 9.67 1.89
N ALA A 76 -15.73 9.99 1.44
CA ALA A 76 -16.05 10.10 0.03
C ALA A 76 -15.14 11.11 -0.67
N VAL A 77 -14.27 10.60 -1.54
CA VAL A 77 -13.36 11.38 -2.39
C VAL A 77 -13.63 10.98 -3.83
N GLY A 78 -13.86 11.95 -4.69
CA GLY A 78 -14.15 11.69 -6.11
C GLY A 78 -12.95 11.04 -6.82
N ARG A 79 -13.25 10.15 -7.76
CA ARG A 79 -12.22 9.45 -8.54
C ARG A 79 -11.30 10.44 -9.28
N THR A 80 -11.87 11.45 -9.92
CA THR A 80 -11.09 12.50 -10.60
C THR A 80 -10.12 13.19 -9.66
N THR A 81 -10.56 13.54 -8.44
CA THR A 81 -9.70 14.14 -7.42
C THR A 81 -8.53 13.22 -7.03
N VAL A 82 -8.76 11.91 -6.98
CA VAL A 82 -7.70 10.92 -6.69
C VAL A 82 -6.73 10.84 -7.87
N GLU A 83 -7.23 10.74 -9.08
CA GLU A 83 -6.43 10.66 -10.30
C GLU A 83 -5.58 11.93 -10.50
N GLU A 84 -6.17 13.11 -10.33
CA GLU A 84 -5.46 14.40 -10.36
C GLU A 84 -4.37 14.49 -9.29
N ALA A 85 -4.66 14.06 -8.06
CA ALA A 85 -3.69 14.10 -6.99
C ALA A 85 -2.44 13.26 -7.26
N TYR A 86 -2.58 12.16 -7.98
CA TYR A 86 -1.49 11.23 -8.25
C TYR A 86 -0.76 11.49 -9.57
N TRP A 87 -1.49 11.89 -10.62
CA TRP A 87 -0.92 11.96 -11.96
C TRP A 87 -0.91 13.36 -12.60
N SER A 88 -1.41 14.40 -11.92
CA SER A 88 -1.27 15.77 -12.41
C SER A 88 -0.04 16.45 -11.81
N ASP A 89 0.54 17.36 -12.60
CA ASP A 89 1.59 18.30 -12.18
C ASP A 89 2.88 17.67 -11.61
N GLY A 90 3.14 16.40 -11.91
CA GLY A 90 4.39 15.73 -11.48
C GLY A 90 4.57 15.61 -9.97
N HIS A 91 3.47 15.56 -9.19
CA HIS A 91 3.53 15.43 -7.73
C HIS A 91 3.83 14.02 -7.24
N ALA A 92 3.70 13.02 -8.09
CA ALA A 92 3.94 11.63 -7.75
C ALA A 92 4.49 10.85 -8.95
N PHE A 93 5.03 9.68 -8.68
CA PHE A 93 5.49 8.74 -9.70
C PHE A 93 5.11 7.32 -9.33
N GLU A 94 5.03 6.42 -10.33
CA GLU A 94 4.83 5.00 -10.09
C GLU A 94 6.17 4.28 -10.04
N TYR A 95 6.38 3.50 -8.99
CA TYR A 95 7.56 2.65 -8.88
C TYR A 95 7.32 1.41 -8.00
N TRP A 96 8.29 0.51 -8.00
CA TRP A 96 8.30 -0.66 -7.15
C TRP A 96 8.78 -0.30 -5.74
N SER A 97 7.89 -0.40 -4.75
CA SER A 97 8.18 -0.23 -3.32
C SER A 97 7.70 -1.46 -2.55
N HIS A 98 6.58 -1.42 -1.81
CA HIS A 98 5.98 -2.65 -1.28
C HIS A 98 5.53 -3.61 -2.39
N ALA A 99 4.94 -3.04 -3.42
CA ALA A 99 4.58 -3.66 -4.69
C ALA A 99 4.70 -2.55 -5.76
N ALA A 100 3.93 -2.59 -6.85
CA ALA A 100 3.72 -1.42 -7.69
C ALA A 100 2.95 -0.36 -6.88
N CYS A 101 3.54 0.81 -6.67
CA CYS A 101 2.98 1.87 -5.84
C CYS A 101 3.02 3.22 -6.55
N VAL A 102 2.12 4.12 -6.15
CA VAL A 102 2.29 5.56 -6.33
C VAL A 102 3.11 6.07 -5.14
N LEU A 103 4.09 6.90 -5.41
CA LEU A 103 5.04 7.47 -4.45
C LEU A 103 5.07 8.99 -4.61
N PRO A 104 5.25 9.79 -3.55
CA PRO A 104 5.49 11.22 -3.67
C PRO A 104 6.74 11.47 -4.53
N VAL A 105 6.73 12.50 -5.38
CA VAL A 105 7.87 12.79 -6.24
C VAL A 105 9.15 13.13 -5.45
N GLU A 106 8.99 13.69 -4.26
CA GLU A 106 10.06 14.00 -3.32
C GLU A 106 10.85 12.76 -2.87
N GLU A 107 10.23 11.58 -2.97
CA GLU A 107 10.84 10.28 -2.62
C GLU A 107 11.70 9.69 -3.76
N TRP A 108 11.71 10.31 -4.94
CA TRP A 108 12.47 9.81 -6.07
C TRP A 108 13.94 9.49 -5.74
N PRO A 109 14.70 10.35 -5.04
CA PRO A 109 16.09 10.06 -4.70
C PRO A 109 16.26 8.82 -3.81
N LEU A 110 15.27 8.50 -2.95
CA LEU A 110 15.36 7.38 -2.02
C LEU A 110 15.32 6.02 -2.71
N PHE A 111 14.80 5.96 -3.93
CA PHE A 111 14.74 4.73 -4.72
C PHE A 111 15.93 4.57 -5.68
N ALA A 112 16.93 5.46 -5.60
CA ALA A 112 18.15 5.38 -6.41
C ALA A 112 18.89 4.05 -6.23
N PHE A 113 19.00 3.54 -4.99
CA PHE A 113 19.61 2.24 -4.69
C PHE A 113 18.96 1.11 -5.48
N ARG A 114 17.63 1.15 -5.65
CA ARG A 114 16.87 0.12 -6.36
C ARG A 114 17.05 0.25 -7.86
N ARG A 115 17.10 1.48 -8.39
CA ARG A 115 17.42 1.73 -9.80
C ARG A 115 18.83 1.25 -10.16
N ARG A 116 19.82 1.50 -9.30
CA ARG A 116 21.19 0.96 -9.43
C ARG A 116 21.19 -0.56 -9.42
N ALA A 117 20.56 -1.18 -8.44
CA ALA A 117 20.46 -2.63 -8.34
C ALA A 117 19.78 -3.28 -9.57
N TYR A 118 18.82 -2.60 -10.20
CA TYR A 118 18.22 -3.10 -11.44
C TYR A 118 19.15 -2.95 -12.64
N ARG A 119 19.92 -1.87 -12.75
CA ARG A 119 20.91 -1.68 -13.83
C ARG A 119 22.05 -2.71 -13.74
N ASP A 120 22.48 -3.02 -12.52
CA ASP A 120 23.59 -3.97 -12.26
C ASP A 120 23.13 -5.43 -12.31
N ARG A 121 21.86 -5.69 -12.59
CA ARG A 121 21.33 -7.05 -12.61
C ARG A 121 21.83 -7.83 -13.82
N PRO A 122 22.57 -8.94 -13.61
CA PRO A 122 23.25 -9.64 -14.71
C PRO A 122 22.29 -10.37 -15.65
N GLN A 123 21.08 -10.72 -15.18
CA GLN A 123 20.09 -11.45 -15.96
C GLN A 123 18.69 -10.87 -15.74
N TRP A 124 17.93 -10.78 -16.81
CA TRP A 124 16.52 -10.42 -16.82
C TRP A 124 15.67 -11.63 -17.22
N HIS A 125 14.43 -11.68 -16.78
CA HIS A 125 13.52 -12.78 -17.12
C HIS A 125 13.16 -12.84 -18.61
N HIS A 126 13.37 -11.73 -19.32
CA HIS A 126 13.09 -11.61 -20.75
C HIS A 126 14.32 -11.04 -21.44
N ASP A 127 14.76 -11.71 -22.49
CA ASP A 127 15.75 -11.17 -23.41
C ASP A 127 15.12 -10.05 -24.25
N LEU A 128 15.94 -9.12 -24.67
CA LEU A 128 15.53 -7.98 -25.47
C LEU A 128 16.31 -7.98 -26.77
N SER A 129 15.63 -7.87 -27.91
CA SER A 129 16.32 -7.77 -29.20
C SER A 129 17.15 -6.50 -29.28
N ASP A 130 18.26 -6.55 -30.02
CA ASP A 130 19.19 -5.44 -30.19
C ASP A 130 18.47 -4.19 -30.71
N GLY A 131 18.77 -3.05 -30.09
CA GLY A 131 18.20 -1.75 -30.47
C GLY A 131 16.79 -1.46 -29.99
N SER A 132 16.02 -2.45 -29.50
CA SER A 132 14.64 -2.23 -29.04
C SER A 132 14.54 -1.22 -27.88
N TYR A 133 15.52 -1.23 -26.98
CA TYR A 133 15.59 -0.28 -25.88
C TYR A 133 15.80 1.15 -26.34
N ALA A 134 16.84 1.37 -27.17
CA ALA A 134 17.15 2.68 -27.72
C ALA A 134 15.96 3.25 -28.51
N LYS A 135 15.32 2.40 -29.35
CA LYS A 135 14.15 2.78 -30.12
C LYS A 135 13.01 3.34 -29.26
N VAL A 136 12.71 2.71 -28.13
CA VAL A 136 11.65 3.17 -27.20
C VAL A 136 12.03 4.52 -26.58
N ILE A 137 13.27 4.69 -26.14
CA ILE A 137 13.74 5.96 -25.57
C ILE A 137 13.71 7.08 -26.61
N ASP A 138 14.20 6.82 -27.82
CA ASP A 138 14.22 7.81 -28.89
C ASP A 138 12.81 8.20 -29.36
N GLN A 139 11.90 7.24 -29.41
CA GLN A 139 10.50 7.51 -29.73
C GLN A 139 9.85 8.38 -28.66
N LEU A 140 10.01 8.08 -27.37
CA LEU A 140 9.52 8.92 -26.27
C LEU A 140 10.14 10.34 -26.32
N ARG A 141 11.43 10.44 -26.71
CA ARG A 141 12.10 11.74 -26.84
C ARG A 141 11.50 12.56 -27.98
N ALA A 142 11.22 11.93 -29.10
CA ALA A 142 10.70 12.61 -30.30
C ALA A 142 9.20 12.93 -30.21
N GLU A 143 8.40 12.03 -29.67
CA GLU A 143 6.93 12.06 -29.75
C GLU A 143 6.24 12.45 -28.42
N GLY A 144 6.98 12.50 -27.30
CA GLY A 144 6.43 12.77 -25.99
C GLY A 144 5.78 11.54 -25.32
N PRO A 145 4.93 11.76 -24.30
CA PRO A 145 4.33 10.68 -23.50
C PRO A 145 3.49 9.71 -24.34
N ARG A 146 3.71 8.40 -24.14
CA ARG A 146 3.05 7.31 -24.89
C ARG A 146 2.73 6.11 -24.00
N THR A 147 1.66 5.40 -24.35
CA THR A 147 1.40 4.06 -23.84
C THR A 147 2.30 3.03 -24.53
N ALA A 148 2.51 1.87 -23.87
CA ALA A 148 3.26 0.78 -24.52
C ALA A 148 2.65 0.34 -25.87
N THR A 149 1.33 0.46 -26.03
CA THR A 149 0.63 0.16 -27.30
C THR A 149 0.99 1.16 -28.38
N GLU A 150 1.01 2.46 -28.06
CA GLU A 150 1.39 3.55 -28.99
C GLU A 150 2.86 3.48 -29.40
N LEU A 151 3.72 2.94 -28.53
CA LEU A 151 5.13 2.65 -28.83
C LEU A 151 5.33 1.42 -29.74
N GLY A 152 4.25 0.78 -30.19
CA GLY A 152 4.32 -0.42 -31.02
C GLY A 152 4.30 -1.75 -30.24
N GLY A 153 4.05 -1.71 -28.93
CA GLY A 153 3.89 -2.87 -28.07
C GLY A 153 2.52 -3.56 -28.27
N ALA A 154 2.30 -4.20 -29.42
CA ALA A 154 1.12 -5.04 -29.62
C ALA A 154 1.16 -6.24 -28.67
N LYS A 155 -0.02 -6.75 -28.24
CA LYS A 155 -0.09 -8.08 -27.61
C LYS A 155 0.34 -9.12 -28.64
N ASN A 156 1.40 -9.88 -28.32
CA ASN A 156 1.66 -11.12 -29.02
C ASN A 156 0.45 -12.05 -28.82
N LYS A 157 0.19 -12.91 -29.82
CA LYS A 157 -0.95 -13.87 -29.76
C LYS A 157 -0.70 -15.06 -28.81
N GLY A 158 0.37 -15.00 -27.97
CA GLY A 158 0.78 -16.01 -27.03
C GLY A 158 0.12 -15.88 -25.64
N GLU A 159 0.69 -16.56 -24.65
CA GLU A 159 0.23 -16.56 -23.27
C GLU A 159 0.30 -15.16 -22.65
N TRP A 160 -0.38 -14.90 -21.54
CA TRP A 160 -0.52 -13.56 -20.95
C TRP A 160 0.81 -12.93 -20.50
N TRP A 161 1.87 -13.71 -20.33
CA TRP A 161 3.24 -13.28 -20.03
C TRP A 161 4.14 -13.13 -21.28
N ASP A 162 3.64 -13.41 -22.49
CA ASP A 162 4.38 -13.22 -23.74
C ASP A 162 4.37 -11.73 -24.12
N TRP A 163 5.37 -11.01 -23.63
CA TRP A 163 5.51 -9.58 -23.82
C TRP A 163 6.29 -9.28 -25.10
N SER A 164 5.85 -8.23 -25.84
CA SER A 164 6.63 -7.71 -26.96
C SER A 164 7.92 -7.04 -26.47
N ASP A 165 8.94 -7.00 -27.32
CA ASP A 165 10.20 -6.30 -27.04
C ASP A 165 10.00 -4.85 -26.59
N THR A 166 9.05 -4.13 -27.20
CA THR A 166 8.68 -2.79 -26.78
C THR A 166 8.17 -2.76 -25.33
N LYS A 167 7.34 -3.72 -24.94
CA LYS A 167 6.82 -3.79 -23.57
C LYS A 167 7.93 -4.12 -22.58
N ILE A 168 8.82 -5.02 -22.93
CA ILE A 168 10.01 -5.37 -22.11
C ILE A 168 10.92 -4.16 -21.99
N ALA A 169 11.19 -3.47 -23.10
CA ALA A 169 12.05 -2.29 -23.12
C ALA A 169 11.54 -1.17 -22.23
N VAL A 170 10.25 -0.80 -22.35
CA VAL A 170 9.67 0.30 -21.55
C VAL A 170 9.57 -0.05 -20.06
N GLU A 171 9.26 -1.31 -19.70
CA GLU A 171 9.28 -1.74 -18.29
C GLU A 171 10.70 -1.77 -17.72
N ARG A 172 11.70 -2.15 -18.52
CA ARG A 172 13.11 -2.09 -18.13
C ARG A 172 13.56 -0.64 -17.93
N ALA A 173 13.18 0.27 -18.82
CA ALA A 173 13.47 1.69 -18.69
C ALA A 173 12.78 2.32 -17.45
N LEU A 174 11.57 1.86 -17.10
CA LEU A 174 10.89 2.23 -15.86
C LEU A 174 11.68 1.76 -14.63
N MET A 175 12.15 0.51 -14.63
CA MET A 175 12.95 -0.03 -13.51
C MET A 175 14.30 0.70 -13.37
N TYR A 176 14.91 1.10 -14.47
CA TYR A 176 16.15 1.88 -14.48
C TYR A 176 15.93 3.35 -14.08
N GLY A 177 14.69 3.83 -14.11
CA GLY A 177 14.32 5.22 -13.84
C GLY A 177 14.65 6.17 -14.99
N GLU A 178 14.75 5.67 -16.21
CA GLU A 178 14.88 6.50 -17.41
C GLU A 178 13.54 6.98 -17.93
N VAL A 179 12.48 6.20 -17.64
CA VAL A 179 11.10 6.60 -17.85
C VAL A 179 10.32 6.53 -16.55
N VAL A 180 9.22 7.27 -16.50
CA VAL A 180 8.23 7.27 -15.42
C VAL A 180 6.82 7.16 -15.99
N VAL A 181 5.87 6.79 -15.15
CA VAL A 181 4.44 6.83 -15.50
C VAL A 181 3.89 8.18 -15.07
N THR A 182 3.44 8.96 -16.04
CA THR A 182 2.92 10.32 -15.82
C THR A 182 1.40 10.39 -15.81
N GLU A 183 0.72 9.37 -16.36
CA GLU A 183 -0.72 9.35 -16.53
C GLU A 183 -1.22 7.90 -16.68
N ARG A 184 -2.51 7.68 -16.43
CA ARG A 184 -3.20 6.44 -16.80
C ARG A 184 -4.40 6.70 -17.69
N ARG A 185 -4.40 6.13 -18.91
CA ARG A 185 -5.53 6.19 -19.86
C ARG A 185 -6.26 4.86 -19.88
N GLY A 186 -7.48 4.79 -19.35
CA GLY A 186 -8.21 3.54 -19.23
C GLY A 186 -7.41 2.45 -18.51
N TRP A 187 -6.71 2.83 -17.45
CA TRP A 187 -5.81 1.98 -16.68
C TRP A 187 -4.48 1.57 -17.37
N LYS A 188 -4.26 1.95 -18.62
CA LYS A 188 -2.96 1.78 -19.29
C LYS A 188 -1.99 2.85 -18.81
N ARG A 189 -0.76 2.45 -18.52
CA ARG A 189 0.33 3.37 -18.18
C ARG A 189 0.71 4.21 -19.39
N VAL A 190 0.84 5.50 -19.19
CA VAL A 190 1.47 6.43 -20.11
C VAL A 190 2.86 6.74 -19.59
N TYR A 191 3.86 6.44 -20.39
CA TYR A 191 5.27 6.59 -20.05
C TYR A 191 5.82 7.86 -20.64
N ASP A 192 6.66 8.56 -19.87
CA ASP A 192 7.45 9.69 -20.36
C ASP A 192 8.88 9.59 -19.80
N LEU A 193 9.80 10.33 -20.39
CA LEU A 193 11.19 10.38 -19.92
C LEU A 193 11.26 11.02 -18.52
N ALA A 194 12.03 10.41 -17.63
CA ALA A 194 12.24 10.94 -16.28
C ALA A 194 12.85 12.35 -16.31
N GLU A 195 13.69 12.65 -17.33
CA GLU A 195 14.30 13.98 -17.51
C GLU A 195 13.27 15.09 -17.75
N ARG A 196 12.07 14.77 -18.22
CA ARG A 196 10.96 15.73 -18.40
C ARG A 196 10.00 15.76 -17.22
N ALA A 197 9.75 14.59 -16.62
CA ALA A 197 8.68 14.42 -15.65
C ALA A 197 9.13 14.60 -14.18
N ILE A 198 10.41 14.34 -13.89
CA ILE A 198 10.94 14.49 -12.53
C ILE A 198 11.66 15.84 -12.43
N PRO A 199 11.35 16.67 -11.41
CA PRO A 199 12.04 17.93 -11.17
C PRO A 199 13.56 17.76 -11.12
N GLU A 200 14.29 18.66 -11.78
CA GLU A 200 15.73 18.57 -11.94
C GLU A 200 16.50 18.34 -10.62
N PRO A 201 16.21 19.04 -9.50
CA PRO A 201 16.94 18.82 -8.24
C PRO A 201 16.77 17.41 -7.66
N LEU A 202 15.69 16.69 -8.02
CA LEU A 202 15.40 15.33 -7.53
C LEU A 202 16.03 14.25 -8.40
N ARG A 203 16.43 14.56 -9.64
CA ARG A 203 16.99 13.58 -10.59
C ARG A 203 18.41 13.14 -10.25
N HIS A 204 19.13 13.94 -9.47
CA HIS A 204 20.48 13.61 -9.05
C HIS A 204 20.44 12.51 -7.98
N ASP A 205 21.11 11.39 -8.22
CA ASP A 205 21.26 10.28 -7.27
C ASP A 205 22.29 10.68 -6.16
N SER A 206 21.93 11.68 -5.35
CA SER A 206 22.80 12.29 -4.34
C SER A 206 23.03 11.44 -3.10
N PHE A 207 22.20 10.39 -2.92
CA PHE A 207 22.30 9.48 -1.78
C PHE A 207 22.96 8.16 -2.18
N ASP A 208 23.87 7.67 -1.35
CA ASP A 208 24.34 6.29 -1.45
C ASP A 208 23.24 5.29 -1.03
N ASP A 209 23.49 4.00 -1.23
CA ASP A 209 22.50 2.96 -0.93
C ASP A 209 22.15 2.90 0.55
N THR A 210 23.11 3.15 1.44
CA THR A 210 22.93 3.13 2.90
C THR A 210 22.02 4.26 3.34
N GLU A 211 22.23 5.46 2.83
CA GLU A 211 21.40 6.63 3.15
C GLU A 211 19.99 6.49 2.58
N CYS A 212 19.83 5.96 1.36
CA CYS A 212 18.53 5.63 0.80
C CYS A 212 17.75 4.69 1.73
N VAL A 213 18.38 3.57 2.13
CA VAL A 213 17.76 2.57 3.00
C VAL A 213 17.48 3.14 4.40
N ARG A 214 18.39 3.92 4.97
CA ARG A 214 18.21 4.57 6.28
C ARG A 214 16.97 5.46 6.32
N ARG A 215 16.77 6.28 5.28
CA ARG A 215 15.58 7.14 5.15
C ARG A 215 14.30 6.35 4.95
N LEU A 216 14.34 5.30 4.14
CA LEU A 216 13.17 4.41 3.94
C LEU A 216 12.79 3.65 5.21
N VAL A 217 13.78 3.22 6.02
CA VAL A 217 13.52 2.61 7.34
C VAL A 217 12.85 3.61 8.28
N ARG A 218 13.34 4.85 8.33
CA ARG A 218 12.71 5.93 9.10
C ARG A 218 11.28 6.17 8.66
N GLN A 219 11.05 6.38 7.37
CA GLN A 219 9.72 6.62 6.80
C GLN A 219 8.75 5.47 7.10
N ALA A 220 9.20 4.22 6.97
CA ALA A 220 8.39 3.05 7.32
C ALA A 220 8.01 3.05 8.80
N GLY A 221 8.95 3.39 9.69
CA GLY A 221 8.70 3.52 11.13
C GLY A 221 7.71 4.64 11.46
N GLU A 222 7.83 5.79 10.82
CA GLU A 222 6.89 6.91 10.94
C GLU A 222 5.48 6.52 10.44
N ALA A 223 5.38 5.90 9.27
CA ALA A 223 4.11 5.45 8.71
C ALA A 223 3.44 4.34 9.53
N LEU A 224 4.21 3.43 10.12
CA LEU A 224 3.69 2.35 10.96
C LEU A 224 3.47 2.77 12.42
N GLY A 225 4.15 3.83 12.88
CA GLY A 225 4.19 4.32 14.26
C GLY A 225 4.98 3.41 15.20
N VAL A 226 4.73 2.12 15.14
CA VAL A 226 5.45 1.06 15.86
C VAL A 226 5.43 -0.22 15.03
N GLY A 227 6.56 -0.92 14.96
CA GLY A 227 6.68 -2.16 14.19
C GLY A 227 7.89 -3.00 14.62
N THR A 228 7.82 -4.28 14.35
CA THR A 228 8.97 -5.17 14.45
C THR A 228 9.92 -4.93 13.26
N ARG A 229 11.13 -5.50 13.33
CA ARG A 229 12.08 -5.54 12.21
C ARG A 229 11.41 -5.96 10.89
N ALA A 230 10.63 -7.05 10.95
CA ALA A 230 9.95 -7.58 9.77
C ALA A 230 8.89 -6.59 9.22
N ASP A 231 8.11 -5.95 10.09
CA ASP A 231 7.08 -4.99 9.69
C ASP A 231 7.68 -3.79 8.97
N ILE A 232 8.75 -3.21 9.55
CA ILE A 232 9.39 -2.00 9.02
C ILE A 232 10.12 -2.33 7.71
N ALA A 233 10.85 -3.45 7.64
CA ALA A 233 11.53 -3.87 6.42
C ALA A 233 10.54 -4.20 5.29
N ASP A 234 9.41 -4.87 5.60
CA ASP A 234 8.38 -5.23 4.64
C ASP A 234 7.71 -4.00 4.00
N TYR A 235 7.65 -2.88 4.72
CA TYR A 235 6.97 -1.67 4.24
C TYR A 235 7.46 -1.22 2.86
N HIS A 236 8.78 -1.26 2.65
CA HIS A 236 9.43 -0.95 1.35
C HIS A 236 10.10 -2.17 0.72
N ARG A 237 9.77 -3.40 1.13
CA ARG A 237 10.41 -4.63 0.66
C ARG A 237 11.93 -4.59 0.78
N LEU A 238 12.43 -4.08 1.88
CA LEU A 238 13.85 -4.12 2.23
C LEU A 238 14.22 -5.52 2.74
N ARG A 239 15.46 -5.92 2.50
CA ARG A 239 16.00 -7.14 3.12
C ARG A 239 16.29 -6.89 4.59
N ALA A 240 16.24 -7.94 5.36
CA ALA A 240 16.49 -7.88 6.79
C ALA A 240 17.86 -7.29 7.14
N GLU A 241 18.89 -7.65 6.38
CA GLU A 241 20.27 -7.15 6.55
C GLU A 241 20.38 -5.65 6.25
N GLN A 242 19.58 -5.15 5.30
CA GLN A 242 19.52 -3.71 4.99
C GLN A 242 18.93 -2.92 6.16
N PHE A 243 17.87 -3.45 6.80
CA PHE A 243 17.31 -2.84 8.01
C PHE A 243 18.33 -2.81 9.15
N ASP A 244 18.97 -3.97 9.43
CA ASP A 244 19.93 -4.10 10.53
C ASP A 244 21.12 -3.14 10.39
N ALA A 245 21.56 -2.92 9.17
CA ALA A 245 22.70 -2.03 8.88
C ALA A 245 22.43 -0.55 9.21
N VAL A 246 21.17 -0.10 9.28
CA VAL A 246 20.83 1.32 9.37
C VAL A 246 19.90 1.68 10.52
N VAL A 247 19.28 0.71 11.18
CA VAL A 247 18.23 1.00 12.18
C VAL A 247 18.74 1.84 13.35
N ALA A 248 19.98 1.66 13.76
CA ALA A 248 20.59 2.42 14.85
C ALA A 248 20.65 3.93 14.55
N ASP A 249 20.87 4.29 13.28
CA ASP A 249 21.00 5.67 12.81
C ASP A 249 19.73 6.17 12.11
N SER A 250 18.67 5.39 12.08
CA SER A 250 17.42 5.75 11.42
C SER A 250 16.60 6.81 12.16
N GLY A 251 16.90 7.02 13.45
CA GLY A 251 16.12 7.89 14.35
C GLY A 251 14.91 7.18 14.99
N LEU A 252 14.67 5.91 14.67
CA LEU A 252 13.70 5.10 15.39
C LEU A 252 14.27 4.65 16.73
N VAL A 253 13.41 4.52 17.73
CA VAL A 253 13.82 4.09 19.06
C VAL A 253 13.34 2.67 19.35
N PRO A 254 14.17 1.82 20.03
CA PRO A 254 13.76 0.48 20.41
C PRO A 254 12.69 0.54 21.48
N VAL A 255 11.67 -0.32 21.36
CA VAL A 255 10.59 -0.46 22.34
C VAL A 255 10.26 -1.92 22.56
N THR A 256 9.62 -2.22 23.69
CA THR A 256 8.94 -3.51 23.93
C THR A 256 7.44 -3.31 23.87
N VAL A 257 6.74 -4.29 23.32
CA VAL A 257 5.27 -4.30 23.28
C VAL A 257 4.78 -5.59 23.93
N ALA A 258 3.90 -5.45 24.92
CA ALA A 258 3.33 -6.59 25.63
C ALA A 258 2.67 -7.58 24.67
N GLY A 259 3.03 -8.86 24.77
CA GLY A 259 2.50 -9.95 23.96
C GLY A 259 3.13 -10.11 22.58
N TRP A 260 4.07 -9.24 22.13
CA TRP A 260 4.67 -9.41 20.80
C TRP A 260 5.82 -10.43 20.78
N GLY A 261 6.51 -10.63 21.89
CA GLY A 261 7.62 -11.60 22.01
C GLY A 261 8.81 -11.32 21.08
N LYS A 262 8.88 -10.12 20.49
CA LYS A 262 9.91 -9.68 19.55
C LYS A 262 10.30 -8.23 19.82
N PRO A 263 11.56 -7.85 19.58
CA PRO A 263 11.97 -6.44 19.57
C PRO A 263 11.15 -5.64 18.57
N ALA A 264 10.83 -4.41 18.93
CA ALA A 264 10.13 -3.47 18.07
C ALA A 264 10.81 -2.10 18.10
N TRP A 265 10.52 -1.28 17.13
CA TRP A 265 10.98 0.11 17.01
C TRP A 265 9.77 1.01 16.82
N ALA A 266 9.85 2.20 17.35
CA ALA A 266 8.81 3.20 17.22
C ALA A 266 9.39 4.54 16.74
N ASP A 267 8.54 5.32 16.08
CA ASP A 267 8.81 6.73 15.85
C ASP A 267 8.77 7.47 17.19
N PRO A 268 9.85 8.21 17.58
CA PRO A 268 9.85 8.97 18.82
C PRO A 268 8.71 10.00 18.92
N ALA A 269 8.29 10.59 17.80
CA ALA A 269 7.17 11.52 17.79
C ALA A 269 5.82 10.84 18.11
N ALA A 270 5.67 9.58 17.71
CA ALA A 270 4.50 8.79 18.04
C ALA A 270 4.43 8.40 19.53
N LEU A 271 5.59 8.34 20.21
CA LEU A 271 5.68 8.09 21.66
C LEU A 271 5.51 9.35 22.51
N ALA A 272 5.81 10.53 21.96
CA ALA A 272 5.81 11.79 22.69
C ALA A 272 4.39 12.25 23.14
N THR A 273 3.35 11.75 22.49
CA THR A 273 1.97 12.13 22.77
C THR A 273 1.05 10.91 22.84
N GLU A 274 0.17 10.88 23.85
CA GLU A 274 -0.83 9.82 23.93
C GLU A 274 -1.78 9.93 22.70
N PRO A 275 -1.95 8.86 21.91
CA PRO A 275 -2.83 8.90 20.75
C PRO A 275 -4.30 9.00 21.19
N ARG A 276 -4.88 10.17 21.00
CA ARG A 276 -6.29 10.48 21.31
C ARG A 276 -7.03 10.88 20.06
N GLY A 277 -8.34 10.74 20.05
CA GLY A 277 -9.21 11.18 18.97
C GLY A 277 -10.31 10.19 18.63
N ARG A 278 -11.15 10.60 17.66
CA ARG A 278 -12.24 9.75 17.17
C ARG A 278 -11.69 8.70 16.22
N HIS A 279 -12.10 7.46 16.39
CA HIS A 279 -11.81 6.39 15.45
C HIS A 279 -12.66 6.52 14.18
N ARG A 280 -12.06 6.25 13.04
CA ARG A 280 -12.76 6.12 11.77
C ARG A 280 -13.48 4.77 11.70
N THR A 281 -14.72 4.76 11.19
CA THR A 281 -15.45 3.56 10.74
C THR A 281 -15.37 3.51 9.22
N THR A 282 -14.86 2.41 8.63
CA THR A 282 -14.67 2.31 7.18
C THR A 282 -14.36 0.88 6.72
N LEU A 283 -14.52 0.62 5.42
CA LEU A 283 -13.97 -0.54 4.74
C LEU A 283 -12.49 -0.31 4.40
N LEU A 284 -11.65 -1.31 4.62
CA LEU A 284 -10.24 -1.26 4.26
C LEU A 284 -9.98 -2.10 2.99
N SER A 285 -9.23 -1.54 2.06
CA SER A 285 -8.65 -2.34 0.97
C SER A 285 -7.75 -3.43 1.54
N PRO A 286 -7.77 -4.67 1.01
CA PRO A 286 -6.77 -5.68 1.37
C PRO A 286 -5.32 -5.25 1.11
N PHE A 287 -5.12 -4.20 0.32
CA PHE A 287 -3.82 -3.59 -0.02
C PHE A 287 -3.52 -2.33 0.82
N ASP A 288 -4.32 -2.03 1.83
CA ASP A 288 -4.07 -0.91 2.74
C ASP A 288 -2.87 -1.21 3.64
N SER A 289 -1.96 -0.24 3.79
CA SER A 289 -0.73 -0.37 4.58
C SER A 289 -0.96 -0.69 6.06
N LEU A 290 -2.15 -0.40 6.59
CA LEU A 290 -2.52 -0.82 7.94
C LEU A 290 -2.58 -2.34 8.09
N ILE A 291 -2.99 -3.07 7.03
CA ILE A 291 -3.35 -4.49 7.10
C ILE A 291 -2.67 -5.39 6.05
N TRP A 292 -1.89 -4.87 5.12
CA TRP A 292 -1.29 -5.68 4.06
C TRP A 292 -0.27 -6.72 4.58
N GLU A 293 0.45 -6.42 5.67
CA GLU A 293 1.30 -7.40 6.37
C GLU A 293 0.45 -8.17 7.38
N ARG A 294 0.24 -9.44 7.11
CA ARG A 294 -0.77 -10.27 7.78
C ARG A 294 -0.42 -10.61 9.22
N ALA A 295 0.85 -10.94 9.49
CA ALA A 295 1.30 -11.27 10.84
C ALA A 295 1.24 -10.03 11.74
N ARG A 296 1.51 -8.84 11.20
CA ARG A 296 1.31 -7.57 11.90
C ARG A 296 -0.17 -7.32 12.19
N THR A 297 -1.04 -7.53 11.21
CA THR A 297 -2.50 -7.37 11.36
C THR A 297 -3.03 -8.26 12.47
N GLU A 298 -2.64 -9.53 12.49
CA GLU A 298 -3.03 -10.47 13.54
C GLU A 298 -2.47 -10.04 14.91
N ARG A 299 -1.22 -9.62 14.98
CA ARG A 299 -0.56 -9.19 16.22
C ARG A 299 -1.17 -7.92 16.82
N ILE A 300 -1.57 -6.95 15.98
CA ILE A 300 -2.15 -5.67 16.43
C ILE A 300 -3.64 -5.79 16.76
N PHE A 301 -4.39 -6.53 15.95
CA PHE A 301 -5.85 -6.54 16.02
C PHE A 301 -6.44 -7.87 16.54
N GLY A 302 -5.64 -8.95 16.63
CA GLY A 302 -6.15 -10.28 16.87
C GLY A 302 -7.03 -10.80 15.73
N PHE A 303 -6.81 -10.30 14.50
CA PHE A 303 -7.66 -10.52 13.35
C PHE A 303 -6.87 -11.18 12.22
N THR A 304 -7.21 -12.43 11.91
CA THR A 304 -6.61 -13.14 10.79
C THR A 304 -7.20 -12.63 9.48
N HIS A 305 -6.35 -12.08 8.61
CA HIS A 305 -6.75 -11.56 7.31
C HIS A 305 -6.00 -12.26 6.17
N ARG A 306 -6.73 -12.65 5.13
CA ARG A 306 -6.18 -13.22 3.90
C ARG A 306 -6.98 -12.76 2.69
N LEU A 307 -6.29 -12.28 1.66
CA LEU A 307 -6.90 -12.04 0.35
C LEU A 307 -7.09 -13.39 -0.36
N GLU A 308 -8.35 -13.71 -0.72
CA GLU A 308 -8.71 -14.99 -1.36
C GLU A 308 -8.94 -14.87 -2.88
N ALA A 309 -8.55 -13.74 -3.49
CA ALA A 309 -8.69 -13.51 -4.93
C ALA A 309 -8.04 -14.63 -5.79
N TYR A 310 -6.93 -15.17 -5.30
CA TYR A 310 -6.19 -16.25 -5.97
C TYR A 310 -6.55 -17.66 -5.47
N VAL A 311 -7.49 -17.76 -4.52
CA VAL A 311 -8.00 -19.03 -4.03
C VAL A 311 -9.13 -19.49 -4.96
N PRO A 312 -9.19 -20.77 -5.40
CA PRO A 312 -10.31 -21.29 -6.17
C PRO A 312 -11.64 -21.04 -5.47
N LYS A 313 -12.67 -20.61 -6.24
CA LYS A 313 -13.96 -20.17 -5.69
C LYS A 313 -14.57 -21.12 -4.63
N PRO A 314 -14.57 -22.48 -4.80
CA PRO A 314 -15.13 -23.38 -3.80
C PRO A 314 -14.38 -23.43 -2.45
N LYS A 315 -13.13 -22.94 -2.43
CA LYS A 315 -12.26 -22.98 -1.24
C LYS A 315 -12.21 -21.62 -0.52
N ARG A 316 -12.91 -20.61 -1.01
CA ARG A 316 -12.98 -19.29 -0.39
C ARG A 316 -13.89 -19.33 0.83
N VAL A 317 -13.40 -18.80 1.94
CA VAL A 317 -14.13 -18.72 3.21
C VAL A 317 -14.86 -17.37 3.32
N HIS A 318 -14.17 -16.28 2.98
CA HIS A 318 -14.66 -14.93 3.17
C HIS A 318 -15.00 -14.19 1.86
N GLY A 319 -14.73 -14.81 0.71
CA GLY A 319 -15.06 -14.24 -0.61
C GLY A 319 -13.84 -13.90 -1.46
N TYR A 320 -14.08 -13.22 -2.58
CA TYR A 320 -13.04 -12.89 -3.56
C TYR A 320 -12.15 -11.75 -3.10
N PHE A 321 -12.76 -10.66 -2.65
CA PHE A 321 -12.07 -9.42 -2.26
C PHE A 321 -12.54 -8.96 -0.88
N ALA A 322 -12.43 -9.86 0.11
CA ALA A 322 -12.90 -9.60 1.46
C ALA A 322 -12.20 -8.37 2.08
N MET A 323 -12.96 -7.31 2.27
CA MET A 323 -12.53 -6.04 2.84
C MET A 323 -12.80 -6.02 4.34
N PRO A 324 -11.78 -5.91 5.21
CA PRO A 324 -11.99 -5.74 6.65
C PRO A 324 -12.74 -4.44 6.98
N VAL A 325 -13.58 -4.49 8.00
CA VAL A 325 -14.29 -3.34 8.54
C VAL A 325 -13.57 -2.84 9.78
N LEU A 326 -13.01 -1.65 9.71
CA LEU A 326 -12.43 -0.96 10.86
C LEU A 326 -13.51 -0.17 11.57
N ALA A 327 -13.67 -0.37 12.88
CA ALA A 327 -14.57 0.43 13.73
C ALA A 327 -14.07 0.44 15.17
N GLY A 328 -14.17 1.58 15.86
CA GLY A 328 -13.74 1.72 17.25
C GLY A 328 -12.26 1.32 17.49
N GLY A 329 -11.42 1.41 16.47
CA GLY A 329 -10.03 1.00 16.52
C GLY A 329 -9.81 -0.51 16.52
N ARG A 330 -10.78 -1.29 16.05
CA ARG A 330 -10.72 -2.76 15.90
C ARG A 330 -11.21 -3.18 14.52
N LEU A 331 -10.75 -4.33 14.06
CA LEU A 331 -11.32 -4.99 12.89
C LEU A 331 -12.49 -5.85 13.40
N VAL A 332 -13.72 -5.46 13.03
CA VAL A 332 -14.96 -6.01 13.61
C VAL A 332 -15.69 -6.98 12.68
N GLY A 333 -15.17 -7.19 11.49
CA GLY A 333 -15.71 -8.07 10.47
C GLY A 333 -15.08 -7.83 9.12
N ARG A 334 -15.62 -8.46 8.11
CA ARG A 334 -15.22 -8.31 6.71
C ARG A 334 -16.39 -8.44 5.76
N VAL A 335 -16.28 -7.78 4.63
CA VAL A 335 -17.29 -7.80 3.57
C VAL A 335 -16.62 -8.14 2.24
N ASP A 336 -17.16 -9.10 1.49
CA ASP A 336 -16.84 -9.32 0.06
C ASP A 336 -17.86 -8.56 -0.78
N PRO A 337 -17.57 -7.32 -1.22
CA PRO A 337 -18.54 -6.53 -1.95
C PRO A 337 -18.49 -6.81 -3.45
N ALA A 338 -19.56 -6.42 -4.13
CA ALA A 338 -19.61 -6.26 -5.57
C ALA A 338 -20.50 -5.08 -5.92
N ARG A 339 -20.44 -4.62 -7.16
CA ARG A 339 -21.37 -3.62 -7.69
C ARG A 339 -22.18 -4.23 -8.81
N GLU A 340 -23.51 -4.16 -8.70
CA GLU A 340 -24.47 -4.61 -9.69
C GLU A 340 -25.41 -3.45 -10.04
N GLY A 341 -25.13 -2.76 -11.14
CA GLY A 341 -25.84 -1.54 -11.50
C GLY A 341 -25.70 -0.47 -10.42
N ARG A 342 -26.82 -0.06 -9.80
CA ARG A 342 -26.87 0.89 -8.70
C ARG A 342 -27.06 0.23 -7.32
N THR A 343 -26.71 -1.05 -7.20
CA THR A 343 -26.77 -1.79 -5.94
C THR A 343 -25.34 -2.20 -5.52
N LEU A 344 -24.96 -1.89 -4.28
CA LEU A 344 -23.83 -2.50 -3.60
C LEU A 344 -24.28 -3.86 -3.07
N VAL A 345 -23.67 -4.94 -3.57
CA VAL A 345 -23.98 -6.31 -3.14
C VAL A 345 -22.90 -6.79 -2.19
N ALA A 346 -23.26 -6.99 -0.93
CA ALA A 346 -22.40 -7.67 0.04
C ALA A 346 -22.59 -9.19 -0.14
N LYS A 347 -21.79 -9.80 -1.02
CA LYS A 347 -21.85 -11.22 -1.36
C LYS A 347 -21.62 -12.13 -0.16
N GLN A 348 -20.69 -11.71 0.68
CA GLN A 348 -20.39 -12.35 1.95
C GLN A 348 -20.08 -11.27 2.98
N VAL A 349 -20.75 -11.34 4.13
CA VAL A 349 -20.41 -10.57 5.34
C VAL A 349 -19.99 -11.57 6.40
N SER A 350 -18.87 -11.33 7.08
CA SER A 350 -18.45 -12.10 8.25
C SER A 350 -18.28 -11.15 9.42
N LEU A 351 -18.97 -11.38 10.53
CA LEU A 351 -18.95 -10.50 11.70
C LEU A 351 -18.25 -11.18 12.89
N GLU A 352 -17.48 -10.40 13.65
CA GLU A 352 -16.88 -10.87 14.91
C GLU A 352 -17.89 -10.92 16.07
N GLY A 353 -19.17 -10.53 15.84
CA GLY A 353 -20.26 -10.58 16.79
C GLY A 353 -21.31 -9.49 16.61
N PRO A 354 -22.41 -9.51 17.39
CA PRO A 354 -23.56 -8.62 17.18
C PRO A 354 -23.22 -7.13 17.35
N LYS A 355 -22.22 -6.80 18.15
CA LYS A 355 -21.77 -5.40 18.35
C LYS A 355 -21.16 -4.79 17.08
N ALA A 356 -20.76 -5.60 16.11
CA ALA A 356 -20.23 -5.13 14.82
C ALA A 356 -21.32 -4.60 13.87
N VAL A 357 -22.57 -5.03 14.05
CA VAL A 357 -23.68 -4.79 13.11
C VAL A 357 -23.87 -3.30 12.77
N PRO A 358 -23.98 -2.35 13.73
CA PRO A 358 -24.18 -0.94 13.39
C PRO A 358 -23.02 -0.35 12.57
N ALA A 359 -21.79 -0.72 12.93
CA ALA A 359 -20.59 -0.24 12.25
C ALA A 359 -20.47 -0.79 10.82
N VAL A 360 -20.82 -2.06 10.62
CA VAL A 360 -20.80 -2.68 9.30
C VAL A 360 -21.90 -2.09 8.41
N ALA A 361 -23.11 -1.88 8.94
CA ALA A 361 -24.17 -1.21 8.23
C ALA A 361 -23.80 0.22 7.81
N GLN A 362 -23.19 1.00 8.72
CA GLN A 362 -22.67 2.32 8.41
C GLN A 362 -21.63 2.28 7.29
N ALA A 363 -20.63 1.40 7.40
CA ALA A 363 -19.57 1.29 6.41
C ALA A 363 -20.09 0.87 5.02
N LEU A 364 -21.10 0.01 4.97
CA LEU A 364 -21.74 -0.40 3.72
C LEU A 364 -22.54 0.74 3.08
N ARG A 365 -23.31 1.51 3.86
CA ARG A 365 -24.05 2.68 3.34
C ARG A 365 -23.11 3.76 2.81
N GLU A 366 -22.07 4.13 3.59
CA GLU A 366 -21.07 5.12 3.15
C GLU A 366 -20.34 4.67 1.87
N ALA A 367 -20.02 3.38 1.76
CA ALA A 367 -19.38 2.84 0.56
C ALA A 367 -20.33 2.81 -0.63
N ALA A 368 -21.61 2.45 -0.44
CA ALA A 368 -22.63 2.46 -1.48
C ALA A 368 -22.81 3.87 -2.05
N GLU A 369 -23.02 4.86 -1.18
CA GLU A 369 -23.13 6.26 -1.56
C GLU A 369 -21.90 6.74 -2.34
N TRP A 370 -20.69 6.44 -1.84
CA TRP A 370 -19.44 6.84 -2.49
C TRP A 370 -19.30 6.32 -3.91
N VAL A 371 -19.69 5.06 -4.17
CA VAL A 371 -19.61 4.47 -5.51
C VAL A 371 -20.87 4.68 -6.36
N GLY A 372 -21.81 5.51 -5.91
CA GLY A 372 -23.05 5.87 -6.62
C GLY A 372 -24.07 4.74 -6.68
N CYS A 373 -24.13 3.90 -5.64
CA CYS A 373 -25.17 2.92 -5.43
C CYS A 373 -26.30 3.48 -4.53
N ASP A 374 -27.54 3.22 -4.90
CA ASP A 374 -28.73 3.68 -4.15
C ASP A 374 -29.12 2.71 -3.03
N THR A 375 -28.75 1.45 -3.17
CA THR A 375 -29.17 0.38 -2.28
C THR A 375 -28.02 -0.54 -1.91
N VAL A 376 -28.16 -1.21 -0.77
CA VAL A 376 -27.27 -2.29 -0.31
C VAL A 376 -28.08 -3.58 -0.22
N ARG A 377 -27.56 -4.64 -0.81
CA ARG A 377 -28.13 -5.99 -0.72
C ARG A 377 -27.11 -6.94 -0.08
N VAL A 378 -27.55 -7.71 0.90
CA VAL A 378 -26.72 -8.73 1.57
C VAL A 378 -27.14 -10.11 1.05
N GLU A 379 -26.20 -10.89 0.50
CA GLU A 379 -26.49 -12.24 0.03
C GLU A 379 -26.26 -13.30 1.11
N ARG A 380 -25.13 -13.20 1.81
CA ARG A 380 -24.81 -14.12 2.91
C ARG A 380 -24.19 -13.37 4.07
N LEU A 381 -24.52 -13.80 5.29
CA LEU A 381 -23.93 -13.33 6.52
C LEU A 381 -23.55 -14.51 7.42
N ASP A 382 -22.37 -14.42 8.01
CA ASP A 382 -21.87 -15.33 9.02
C ASP A 382 -21.51 -14.55 10.31
N PRO A 383 -22.12 -14.86 11.45
CA PRO A 383 -23.10 -15.91 11.69
C PRO A 383 -24.52 -15.51 11.19
N PRO A 384 -25.31 -16.44 10.60
CA PRO A 384 -26.56 -16.14 9.89
C PRO A 384 -27.67 -15.57 10.78
N GLU A 385 -27.67 -15.84 12.08
CA GLU A 385 -28.64 -15.30 13.04
C GLU A 385 -28.58 -13.77 13.19
N LEU A 386 -27.48 -13.12 12.76
CA LEU A 386 -27.35 -11.68 12.76
C LEU A 386 -27.94 -11.02 11.51
N THR A 387 -28.42 -11.79 10.53
CA THR A 387 -28.98 -11.25 9.27
C THR A 387 -30.15 -10.28 9.52
N PRO A 388 -31.16 -10.59 10.34
CA PRO A 388 -32.26 -9.64 10.60
C PRO A 388 -31.80 -8.32 11.23
N LEU A 389 -30.78 -8.41 12.11
CA LEU A 389 -30.20 -7.21 12.75
C LEU A 389 -29.45 -6.33 11.73
N LEU A 390 -28.69 -6.95 10.82
CA LEU A 390 -27.97 -6.19 9.81
C LEU A 390 -28.92 -5.53 8.82
N LEU A 391 -29.94 -6.25 8.33
CA LEU A 391 -30.95 -5.70 7.42
C LEU A 391 -31.68 -4.51 8.06
N LYS A 392 -32.16 -4.67 9.30
CA LYS A 392 -32.77 -3.56 10.06
C LYS A 392 -31.84 -2.36 10.21
N ALA A 393 -30.53 -2.59 10.43
CA ALA A 393 -29.55 -1.51 10.56
C ALA A 393 -29.21 -0.84 9.22
N LEU A 394 -29.38 -1.52 8.09
CA LEU A 394 -29.23 -0.94 6.75
C LEU A 394 -30.42 -0.06 6.37
N ASP A 395 -31.63 -0.35 6.85
CA ASP A 395 -32.86 0.39 6.58
C ASP A 395 -33.03 1.62 7.49
N ALA A 396 -32.22 1.75 8.55
CA ALA A 396 -32.25 2.86 9.51
C ALA A 396 -31.34 4.02 9.08
#